data_cc9a43d79bc054325457a467a66a1c04
#
_entry.id   cc9a43d79bc054325457a467a66a1c04
#
_cell.length_a   1.000
_cell.length_b   1.000
_cell.length_c   1.000
_cell.angle_alpha   90.00
_cell.angle_beta   90.00
_cell.angle_gamma   90.00
#
_symmetry.space_group_name_H-M   'P 1'
#
loop_
_entity.id
_entity.type
_entity.pdbx_description
1 polymer ?
#
loop_
_entity_poly.entity_id
_entity_poly.type
_entity_poly.pdbx_seq_one_letter_code
_entity_poly.pdbx_strand_id
1 'polypeptide(L)'
;MLQVEQAAMEAARLGLAAVAKPPRGCAELADQFRRAVTSVALNTTEAVGRHGGDRTHLVSVARGSAKEASVALVLLASLGAVDTEAQQAIEVLLDRARAMLWRLAGPK
;
A
#
# COMPACT_ATOMS: atom_id res chain seq x y z
N MET A 1 13.24 12.66 -2.50
CA MET A 1 12.22 11.59 -2.65
C MET A 1 10.94 12.18 -3.23
N LEU A 2 10.37 11.53 -4.24
CA LEU A 2 9.15 12.00 -4.89
C LEU A 2 7.94 11.83 -3.97
N GLN A 3 6.89 12.61 -4.22
CA GLN A 3 5.65 12.54 -3.42
C GLN A 3 5.01 11.15 -3.43
N VAL A 4 5.06 10.45 -4.58
CA VAL A 4 4.52 9.10 -4.68
C VAL A 4 5.27 8.12 -3.78
N GLU A 5 6.59 8.25 -3.70
CA GLU A 5 7.40 7.42 -2.79
C GLU A 5 7.07 7.74 -1.34
N GLN A 6 6.92 9.03 -1.01
CA GLN A 6 6.56 9.44 0.35
C GLN A 6 5.22 8.87 0.78
N ALA A 7 4.21 8.94 -0.09
CA ALA A 7 2.88 8.40 0.20
C ALA A 7 2.93 6.88 0.40
N ALA A 8 3.63 6.18 -0.49
CA ALA A 8 3.74 4.72 -0.42
C ALA A 8 4.50 4.26 0.84
N MET A 9 5.59 4.94 1.17
CA MET A 9 6.38 4.61 2.36
C MET A 9 5.62 4.92 3.64
N GLU A 10 4.89 6.04 3.69
CA GLU A 10 4.12 6.40 4.88
C GLU A 10 2.95 5.44 5.08
N ALA A 11 2.29 5.02 3.99
CA ALA A 11 1.25 3.99 4.05
C ALA A 11 1.81 2.68 4.63
N ALA A 12 3.00 2.28 4.19
CA ALA A 12 3.66 1.08 4.70
C ALA A 12 4.02 1.23 6.17
N ARG A 13 4.60 2.37 6.55
CA ARG A 13 5.01 2.62 7.93
C ARG A 13 3.81 2.57 8.88
N LEU A 14 2.75 3.29 8.55
CA LEU A 14 1.54 3.31 9.38
C LEU A 14 0.85 1.95 9.38
N GLY A 15 0.81 1.30 8.22
CA GLY A 15 0.17 -0.01 8.08
C GLY A 15 0.88 -1.08 8.91
N LEU A 16 2.20 -1.15 8.83
CA LEU A 16 2.99 -2.11 9.59
C LEU A 16 2.84 -1.89 11.09
N ALA A 17 2.80 -0.63 11.52
CA ALA A 17 2.59 -0.29 12.92
C ALA A 17 1.19 -0.70 13.39
N ALA A 18 0.16 -0.49 12.54
CA ALA A 18 -1.23 -0.80 12.88
C ALA A 18 -1.47 -2.29 13.13
N VAL A 19 -0.70 -3.17 12.46
CA VAL A 19 -0.87 -4.62 12.57
C VAL A 19 0.29 -5.31 13.26
N ALA A 20 1.10 -4.57 14.03
CA ALA A 20 2.29 -5.11 14.69
C ALA A 20 1.93 -6.25 15.66
N LYS A 21 0.78 -6.16 16.32
CA LYS A 21 0.29 -7.16 17.27
C LYS A 21 -1.16 -7.50 16.94
N PRO A 22 -1.38 -8.36 15.93
CA PRO A 22 -2.75 -8.67 15.51
C PRO A 22 -3.48 -9.46 16.59
N PRO A 23 -4.79 -9.23 16.76
CA PRO A 23 -5.61 -10.04 17.65
C PRO A 23 -5.63 -11.50 17.21
N ARG A 24 -6.01 -12.38 18.14
CA ARG A 24 -6.18 -13.80 17.87
C ARG A 24 -7.13 -13.98 16.66
N GLY A 25 -6.71 -14.83 15.72
CA GLY A 25 -7.49 -15.11 14.53
C GLY A 25 -7.21 -14.21 13.35
N CYS A 26 -6.44 -13.14 13.55
CA CYS A 26 -6.15 -12.15 12.49
C CYS A 26 -4.72 -12.23 11.95
N ALA A 27 -3.90 -13.17 12.45
CA ALA A 27 -2.48 -13.23 12.10
C ALA A 27 -2.23 -13.41 10.61
N GLU A 28 -3.00 -14.29 9.96
CA GLU A 28 -2.82 -14.60 8.54
C GLU A 28 -3.21 -13.42 7.66
N LEU A 29 -4.33 -12.78 7.96
CA LEU A 29 -4.79 -11.60 7.24
C LEU A 29 -3.84 -10.42 7.45
N ALA A 30 -3.32 -10.25 8.68
CA ALA A 30 -2.31 -9.24 8.98
C ALA A 30 -1.04 -9.47 8.17
N ASP A 31 -0.62 -10.73 7.98
CA ASP A 31 0.55 -11.05 7.16
C ASP A 31 0.33 -10.72 5.70
N GLN A 32 -0.86 -11.00 5.17
CA GLN A 32 -1.19 -10.60 3.80
C GLN A 32 -1.17 -9.08 3.63
N PHE A 33 -1.71 -8.35 4.60
CA PHE A 33 -1.66 -6.90 4.60
C PHE A 33 -0.23 -6.38 4.63
N ARG A 34 0.61 -6.94 5.51
CA ARG A 34 2.02 -6.55 5.61
C ARG A 34 2.74 -6.72 4.28
N ARG A 35 2.56 -7.87 3.63
CA ARG A 35 3.19 -8.14 2.33
C ARG A 35 2.69 -7.17 1.26
N ALA A 36 1.40 -6.91 1.24
CA ALA A 36 0.82 -6.01 0.25
C ALA A 36 1.31 -4.57 0.42
N VAL A 37 1.26 -4.03 1.64
CA VAL A 37 1.66 -2.64 1.88
C VAL A 37 3.18 -2.45 1.68
N THR A 38 3.98 -3.46 2.01
CA THR A 38 5.42 -3.44 1.76
C THR A 38 5.70 -3.47 0.25
N SER A 39 4.96 -4.27 -0.49
CA SER A 39 5.06 -4.35 -1.95
C SER A 39 4.73 -3.00 -2.61
N VAL A 40 3.75 -2.26 -2.10
CA VAL A 40 3.45 -0.91 -2.58
C VAL A 40 4.70 -0.02 -2.50
N ALA A 41 5.34 0.01 -1.33
CA ALA A 41 6.50 0.86 -1.10
C ALA A 41 7.69 0.46 -1.98
N LEU A 42 8.01 -0.84 -2.01
CA LEU A 42 9.18 -1.33 -2.75
C LEU A 42 9.02 -1.17 -4.26
N ASN A 43 7.87 -1.53 -4.81
CA ASN A 43 7.65 -1.42 -6.26
C ASN A 43 7.50 0.02 -6.71
N THR A 44 6.95 0.90 -5.88
CA THR A 44 6.89 2.33 -6.18
C THR A 44 8.29 2.91 -6.29
N THR A 45 9.16 2.61 -5.33
CA THR A 45 10.55 3.08 -5.34
C THR A 45 11.30 2.56 -6.57
N GLU A 46 11.10 1.29 -6.92
CA GLU A 46 11.69 0.71 -8.13
C GLU A 46 11.18 1.40 -9.40
N ALA A 47 9.86 1.65 -9.48
CA ALA A 47 9.25 2.28 -10.65
C ALA A 47 9.80 3.68 -10.89
N VAL A 48 10.04 4.44 -9.83
CA VAL A 48 10.61 5.79 -9.93
C VAL A 48 11.99 5.76 -10.58
N GLY A 49 12.78 4.72 -10.32
CA GLY A 49 14.12 4.56 -10.88
C GLY A 49 14.18 3.92 -12.27
N ARG A 50 13.04 3.57 -12.86
CA ARG A 50 12.99 2.85 -14.15
C ARG A 50 12.32 3.70 -15.22
N HIS A 51 12.31 3.18 -16.45
CA HIS A 51 11.75 3.83 -17.64
C HIS A 51 10.94 2.85 -18.47
N GLY A 52 10.07 3.38 -19.33
CA GLY A 52 9.36 2.60 -20.36
C GLY A 52 8.56 1.43 -19.80
N GLY A 53 8.68 0.28 -20.43
CA GLY A 53 7.93 -0.93 -20.04
C GLY A 53 8.22 -1.42 -18.63
N ASP A 54 9.47 -1.28 -18.17
CA ASP A 54 9.85 -1.66 -16.80
C ASP A 54 9.07 -0.82 -15.79
N ARG A 55 9.02 0.49 -16.01
CA ARG A 55 8.26 1.40 -15.13
C ARG A 55 6.77 1.05 -15.15
N THR A 56 6.20 0.86 -16.34
CA THR A 56 4.78 0.52 -16.50
C THR A 56 4.43 -0.77 -15.75
N HIS A 57 5.30 -1.78 -15.86
CA HIS A 57 5.10 -3.05 -15.16
C HIS A 57 5.13 -2.87 -13.64
N LEU A 58 6.13 -2.16 -13.13
CA LEU A 58 6.29 -1.95 -11.70
C LEU A 58 5.15 -1.10 -11.11
N VAL A 59 4.68 -0.11 -11.88
CA VAL A 59 3.49 0.68 -11.50
C VAL A 59 2.27 -0.22 -11.40
N SER A 60 2.09 -1.12 -12.36
CA SER A 60 0.96 -2.06 -12.34
C SER A 60 1.01 -2.95 -11.10
N VAL A 61 2.20 -3.49 -10.76
CA VAL A 61 2.37 -4.31 -9.55
C VAL A 61 2.07 -3.49 -8.29
N ALA A 62 2.61 -2.28 -8.19
CA ALA A 62 2.40 -1.42 -7.02
C ALA A 62 0.92 -1.07 -6.84
N ARG A 63 0.21 -0.75 -7.93
CA ARG A 63 -1.21 -0.43 -7.87
C ARG A 63 -2.05 -1.63 -7.46
N GLY A 64 -1.72 -2.82 -7.97
CA GLY A 64 -2.37 -4.06 -7.58
C GLY A 64 -2.15 -4.35 -6.10
N SER A 65 -0.94 -4.16 -5.62
CA SER A 65 -0.59 -4.34 -4.20
C SER A 65 -1.33 -3.33 -3.30
N ALA A 66 -1.49 -2.09 -3.77
CA ALA A 66 -2.24 -1.07 -3.02
C ALA A 66 -3.72 -1.47 -2.88
N LYS A 67 -4.30 -2.03 -3.94
CA LYS A 67 -5.67 -2.53 -3.89
C LYS A 67 -5.80 -3.69 -2.91
N GLU A 68 -4.86 -4.65 -2.95
CA GLU A 68 -4.84 -5.77 -2.01
C GLU A 68 -4.71 -5.29 -0.57
N ALA A 69 -3.83 -4.31 -0.33
CA ALA A 69 -3.65 -3.72 0.99
C ALA A 69 -4.94 -3.05 1.48
N SER A 70 -5.64 -2.32 0.62
CA SER A 70 -6.91 -1.69 0.96
C SER A 70 -7.96 -2.71 1.35
N VAL A 71 -8.09 -3.80 0.59
CA VAL A 71 -9.08 -4.85 0.88
C VAL A 71 -8.75 -5.52 2.22
N ALA A 72 -7.50 -5.90 2.42
CA ALA A 72 -7.08 -6.52 3.69
C ALA A 72 -7.32 -5.59 4.87
N LEU A 73 -7.07 -4.28 4.69
CA LEU A 73 -7.28 -3.28 5.72
C LEU A 73 -8.76 -3.15 6.10
N VAL A 74 -9.66 -3.13 5.11
CA VAL A 74 -11.10 -3.10 5.35
C VAL A 74 -11.53 -4.32 6.16
N LEU A 75 -11.02 -5.49 5.81
CA LEU A 75 -11.35 -6.73 6.52
C LEU A 75 -10.82 -6.70 7.96
N LEU A 76 -9.58 -6.27 8.15
CA LEU A 76 -8.97 -6.14 9.48
C LEU A 76 -9.76 -5.16 10.35
N ALA A 77 -10.15 -4.03 9.80
CA ALA A 77 -10.96 -3.04 10.51
C ALA A 77 -12.31 -3.60 10.90
N SER A 78 -12.95 -4.36 9.99
CA SER A 78 -14.27 -4.96 10.26
C SER A 78 -14.19 -6.01 11.38
N LEU A 79 -13.03 -6.61 11.60
CA LEU A 79 -12.79 -7.57 12.67
C LEU A 79 -12.31 -6.91 13.98
N GLY A 80 -12.23 -5.58 13.99
CA GLY A 80 -11.75 -4.84 15.14
C GLY A 80 -10.23 -4.86 15.33
N ALA A 81 -9.48 -5.36 14.33
CA ALA A 81 -8.01 -5.49 14.43
C ALA A 81 -7.29 -4.17 14.15
N VAL A 82 -7.94 -3.22 13.49
CA VAL A 82 -7.41 -1.89 13.19
C VAL A 82 -8.52 -0.90 13.50
N ASP A 83 -8.21 0.17 14.22
CA ASP A 83 -9.22 1.16 14.55
C ASP A 83 -9.56 2.04 13.34
N THR A 84 -10.68 2.74 13.42
CA THR A 84 -11.22 3.56 12.33
C THR A 84 -10.25 4.68 11.93
N GLU A 85 -9.63 5.31 12.91
CA GLU A 85 -8.70 6.42 12.65
C GLU A 85 -7.48 5.94 11.87
N ALA A 86 -6.86 4.84 12.30
CA ALA A 86 -5.73 4.24 11.60
C ALA A 86 -6.13 3.79 10.20
N GLN A 87 -7.29 3.15 10.06
CA GLN A 87 -7.80 2.72 8.76
C GLN A 87 -7.92 3.90 7.79
N GLN A 88 -8.56 4.98 8.23
CA GLN A 88 -8.76 6.16 7.37
C GLN A 88 -7.44 6.78 6.95
N ALA A 89 -6.49 6.92 7.88
CA ALA A 89 -5.18 7.50 7.58
C ALA A 89 -4.43 6.69 6.53
N ILE A 90 -4.44 5.36 6.67
CA ILE A 90 -3.75 4.46 5.73
C ILE A 90 -4.44 4.48 4.36
N GLU A 91 -5.77 4.43 4.32
CA GLU A 91 -6.52 4.42 3.06
C GLU A 91 -6.33 5.71 2.26
N VAL A 92 -6.28 6.86 2.92
CA VAL A 92 -5.99 8.13 2.25
C VAL A 92 -4.63 8.07 1.55
N LEU A 93 -3.63 7.50 2.22
CA LEU A 93 -2.28 7.39 1.65
C LEU A 93 -2.22 6.38 0.51
N LEU A 94 -2.90 5.24 0.63
CA LEU A 94 -2.97 4.24 -0.44
C LEU A 94 -3.67 4.80 -1.67
N ASP A 95 -4.77 5.52 -1.50
CA ASP A 95 -5.49 6.14 -2.61
C ASP A 95 -4.64 7.20 -3.30
N ARG A 96 -3.94 8.01 -2.52
CA ARG A 96 -3.03 9.03 -3.04
C ARG A 96 -1.89 8.39 -3.82
N ALA A 97 -1.29 7.34 -3.28
CA ALA A 97 -0.22 6.60 -3.97
C ALA A 97 -0.71 6.02 -5.29
N ARG A 98 -1.89 5.40 -5.31
CA ARG A 98 -2.46 4.82 -6.54
C ARG A 98 -2.69 5.87 -7.61
N ALA A 99 -3.22 7.03 -7.25
CA ALA A 99 -3.45 8.13 -8.19
C ALA A 99 -2.13 8.66 -8.76
N MET A 100 -1.12 8.84 -7.92
CA MET A 100 0.19 9.30 -8.37
C MET A 100 0.92 8.24 -9.21
N LEU A 101 0.77 6.97 -8.88
CA LEU A 101 1.33 5.86 -9.69
C LEU A 101 0.71 5.84 -11.08
N TRP A 102 -0.58 6.06 -11.19
CA TRP A 102 -1.25 6.14 -12.48
C TRP A 102 -0.61 7.20 -13.37
N ARG A 103 -0.35 8.39 -12.80
CA ARG A 103 0.31 9.49 -13.52
C ARG A 103 1.77 9.17 -13.84
N LEU A 104 2.46 8.46 -12.94
CA LEU A 104 3.87 8.08 -13.14
C LEU A 104 4.03 7.16 -14.35
N ALA A 105 3.07 6.27 -14.60
CA ALA A 105 3.09 5.38 -15.76
C ALA A 105 3.00 6.17 -17.08
N GLY A 106 2.38 7.34 -17.05
CA GLY A 106 2.22 8.20 -18.21
C GLY A 106 1.10 7.73 -19.15
N PRO A 107 0.87 8.48 -20.22
CA PRO A 107 -0.13 8.10 -21.22
C PRO A 107 0.33 6.89 -22.00
N LYS A 108 -0.62 6.06 -22.42
CA LYS A 108 -0.36 4.88 -23.25
C LYS A 108 -0.53 5.24 -24.74
#